data_a99872442174f7a626802db904ee9005
#
_entry.id   a99872442174f7a626802db904ee9005
#
_cell.length_a   1.000
_cell.length_b   1.000
_cell.length_c   1.000
_cell.angle_alpha   90.00
_cell.angle_beta   90.00
_cell.angle_gamma   90.00
#
_symmetry.space_group_name_H-M   'P 1'
#
loop_
_entity.id
_entity.type
_entity.pdbx_description
1 polymer ?
#
loop_
_entity_poly.entity_id
_entity_poly.type
_entity_poly.pdbx_seq_one_letter_code
_entity_poly.pdbx_strand_id
1 'polypeptide(L)'
;MTVWYSVRDLDASRRFYRDRLGFTELMFDATDGWSKLERSGMEIALTTGEPEQGGVAHVEVDDVKAEAARLRAEGVEVGVVVELHGEMRLLEVVDPDGNRIELGQDVSKGS
;
A
#
# COMPACT_ATOMS: atom_id res chain seq x y z
N MET A 1 11.48 -4.73 -7.96
CA MET A 1 10.86 -3.52 -8.51
C MET A 1 10.47 -2.59 -7.37
N THR A 2 10.69 -1.31 -7.54
CA THR A 2 10.35 -0.30 -6.52
C THR A 2 9.41 0.72 -7.15
N VAL A 3 8.30 0.99 -6.47
CA VAL A 3 7.37 2.04 -6.87
C VAL A 3 7.63 3.27 -6.02
N TRP A 4 7.75 4.45 -6.64
CA TRP A 4 8.00 5.71 -5.94
C TRP A 4 6.72 6.50 -5.80
N TYR A 5 6.46 6.97 -4.58
CA TYR A 5 5.34 7.86 -4.28
C TYR A 5 5.83 9.19 -3.75
N SER A 6 5.30 10.28 -4.28
CA SER A 6 5.54 11.62 -3.72
C SER A 6 4.50 11.90 -2.65
N VAL A 7 4.94 12.39 -1.50
CA VAL A 7 4.06 12.66 -0.35
C VAL A 7 4.38 14.01 0.24
N ARG A 8 3.37 14.69 0.79
CA ARG A 8 3.55 16.02 1.37
C ARG A 8 4.17 15.97 2.75
N ASP A 9 3.75 15.01 3.56
CA ASP A 9 4.24 14.83 4.94
C ASP A 9 4.86 13.45 5.05
N LEU A 10 6.18 13.40 4.95
CA LEU A 10 6.90 12.12 4.93
C LEU A 10 6.69 11.33 6.23
N ASP A 11 6.72 11.99 7.40
CA ASP A 11 6.55 11.28 8.67
C ASP A 11 5.16 10.68 8.80
N ALA A 12 4.12 11.42 8.40
CA ALA A 12 2.75 10.91 8.41
C ALA A 12 2.60 9.73 7.46
N SER A 13 3.21 9.81 6.27
CA SER A 13 3.15 8.73 5.29
C SER A 13 3.91 7.49 5.76
N ARG A 14 5.08 7.67 6.37
CA ARG A 14 5.84 6.56 6.96
C ARG A 14 4.97 5.81 7.97
N ARG A 15 4.29 6.55 8.88
CA ARG A 15 3.39 5.94 9.87
C ARG A 15 2.23 5.21 9.20
N PHE A 16 1.64 5.82 8.16
CA PHE A 16 0.53 5.21 7.43
C PHE A 16 0.93 3.85 6.86
N TYR A 17 2.04 3.80 6.14
CA TYR A 17 2.46 2.55 5.50
C TYR A 17 2.89 1.49 6.51
N ARG A 18 3.52 1.87 7.62
CA ARG A 18 3.90 0.92 8.66
C ARG A 18 2.69 0.46 9.49
N ASP A 19 1.89 1.40 9.97
CA ASP A 19 0.87 1.11 10.99
C ASP A 19 -0.44 0.65 10.37
N ARG A 20 -0.81 1.18 9.20
CA ARG A 20 -2.06 0.81 8.53
C ARG A 20 -1.87 -0.31 7.52
N LEU A 21 -0.83 -0.24 6.72
CA LEU A 21 -0.61 -1.19 5.62
C LEU A 21 0.40 -2.29 5.94
N GLY A 22 1.01 -2.27 7.11
CA GLY A 22 1.89 -3.35 7.56
C GLY A 22 3.22 -3.45 6.82
N PHE A 23 3.69 -2.35 6.24
CA PHE A 23 5.01 -2.32 5.63
C PHE A 23 6.10 -2.25 6.69
N THR A 24 7.26 -2.82 6.36
CA THR A 24 8.47 -2.70 7.17
C THR A 24 9.35 -1.62 6.55
N GLU A 25 9.78 -0.66 7.36
CA GLU A 25 10.68 0.38 6.88
C GLU A 25 12.11 -0.17 6.81
N LEU A 26 12.69 -0.14 5.62
CA LEU A 26 14.04 -0.64 5.38
C LEU A 26 15.08 0.45 5.54
N MET A 27 14.73 1.69 5.21
CA MET A 27 15.64 2.81 5.25
C MET A 27 14.86 4.11 5.37
N PHE A 28 15.39 5.06 6.13
CA PHE A 28 14.86 6.40 6.24
C PHE A 28 16.01 7.40 6.22
N ASP A 29 15.92 8.37 5.32
CA ASP A 29 16.89 9.46 5.21
C ASP A 29 16.17 10.78 5.46
N ALA A 30 16.37 11.32 6.66
CA ALA A 30 15.73 12.59 7.04
C ALA A 30 16.35 13.78 6.31
N THR A 31 17.62 13.69 5.92
CA THR A 31 18.32 14.78 5.24
C THR A 31 17.82 14.96 3.82
N ASP A 32 17.73 13.87 3.07
CA ASP A 32 17.27 13.91 1.68
C ASP A 32 15.76 13.76 1.56
N GLY A 33 15.07 13.41 2.64
CA GLY A 33 13.61 13.37 2.67
C GLY A 33 13.00 12.20 1.94
N TRP A 34 13.47 10.97 2.21
CA TRP A 34 12.87 9.78 1.60
C TRP A 34 12.94 8.58 2.53
N SER A 35 12.10 7.61 2.26
CA SER A 35 12.02 6.36 3.01
C SER A 35 11.75 5.21 2.06
N LYS A 36 12.28 4.04 2.39
CA LYS A 36 12.07 2.82 1.63
C LYS A 36 11.42 1.78 2.54
N LEU A 37 10.32 1.21 2.09
CA LEU A 37 9.55 0.25 2.86
C LEU A 37 9.22 -0.96 2.00
N GLU A 38 8.90 -2.09 2.65
CA GLU A 38 8.66 -3.34 1.95
C GLU A 38 7.53 -4.12 2.63
N ARG A 39 6.72 -4.80 1.82
CA ARG A 39 5.76 -5.81 2.29
C ARG A 39 5.59 -6.88 1.22
N SER A 40 5.71 -8.16 1.61
CA SER A 40 5.51 -9.30 0.71
C SER A 40 6.37 -9.22 -0.56
N GLY A 41 7.60 -8.74 -0.41
CA GLY A 41 8.54 -8.60 -1.52
C GLY A 41 8.34 -7.37 -2.39
N MET A 42 7.29 -6.58 -2.13
CA MET A 42 7.06 -5.34 -2.86
C MET A 42 7.69 -4.16 -2.13
N GLU A 43 8.58 -3.46 -2.80
CA GLU A 43 9.23 -2.27 -2.25
C GLU A 43 8.54 -1.01 -2.75
N ILE A 44 8.36 -0.06 -1.84
CA ILE A 44 7.95 1.30 -2.19
C ILE A 44 8.98 2.27 -1.66
N ALA A 45 9.09 3.42 -2.31
CA ALA A 45 9.89 4.53 -1.81
C ALA A 45 9.00 5.75 -1.70
N LEU A 46 9.05 6.41 -0.55
CA LEU A 46 8.32 7.65 -0.30
C LEU A 46 9.31 8.80 -0.40
N THR A 47 8.97 9.82 -1.15
CA THR A 47 9.80 11.02 -1.25
C THR A 47 8.96 12.26 -1.00
N THR A 48 9.54 13.25 -0.32
CA THR A 48 8.84 14.49 -0.03
C THR A 48 8.62 15.29 -1.32
N GLY A 49 7.39 15.72 -1.57
CA GLY A 49 7.05 16.52 -2.75
C GLY A 49 5.55 16.56 -2.98
N GLU A 50 5.14 17.28 -4.01
CA GLU A 50 3.74 17.30 -4.41
C GLU A 50 3.37 15.95 -5.00
N PRO A 51 2.20 15.39 -4.62
CA PRO A 51 1.78 14.10 -5.15
C PRO A 51 1.64 14.13 -6.67
N GLU A 52 2.14 13.08 -7.30
CA GLU A 52 2.05 12.89 -8.74
C GLU A 52 1.40 11.55 -9.02
N GLN A 53 0.73 11.43 -10.14
CA GLN A 53 0.23 10.13 -10.55
C GLN A 53 1.40 9.25 -10.94
N GLY A 54 1.60 8.20 -10.17
CA GLY A 54 2.67 7.25 -10.39
C GLY A 54 2.13 5.86 -10.63
N GLY A 55 2.99 4.88 -10.49
CA GLY A 55 2.60 3.49 -10.56
C GLY A 55 1.74 3.07 -9.38
N VAL A 56 1.24 1.84 -9.45
CA VAL A 56 0.48 1.24 -8.37
C VAL A 56 1.28 0.06 -7.82
N ALA A 57 1.62 0.10 -6.53
CA ALA A 57 2.29 -1.03 -5.90
C ALA A 57 1.27 -2.14 -5.68
N HIS A 58 1.64 -3.35 -6.07
CA HIS A 58 0.81 -4.53 -5.83
C HIS A 58 1.41 -5.34 -4.68
N VAL A 59 0.62 -5.58 -3.64
CA VAL A 59 1.05 -6.32 -2.47
C VAL A 59 0.19 -7.56 -2.32
N GLU A 60 0.81 -8.74 -2.26
CA GLU A 60 0.07 -9.97 -2.01
C GLU A 60 -0.27 -10.07 -0.53
N VAL A 61 -1.51 -10.46 -0.25
CA VAL A 61 -2.00 -10.66 1.12
C VAL A 61 -2.76 -11.99 1.18
N ASP A 62 -2.90 -12.52 2.38
CA ASP A 62 -3.57 -13.81 2.58
C ASP A 62 -5.10 -13.71 2.53
N ASP A 63 -5.64 -12.57 2.96
CA ASP A 63 -7.10 -12.38 3.07
C ASP A 63 -7.45 -10.91 2.82
N VAL A 64 -7.83 -10.62 1.58
CA VAL A 64 -8.18 -9.27 1.14
C VAL A 64 -9.41 -8.74 1.88
N LYS A 65 -10.39 -9.61 2.15
CA LYS A 65 -11.61 -9.17 2.85
C LYS A 65 -11.32 -8.75 4.29
N ALA A 66 -10.45 -9.48 4.98
CA ALA A 66 -10.03 -9.12 6.32
C ALA A 66 -9.23 -7.82 6.32
N GLU A 67 -8.35 -7.64 5.34
CA GLU A 67 -7.60 -6.38 5.18
C GLU A 67 -8.57 -5.21 4.97
N ALA A 68 -9.57 -5.38 4.10
CA ALA A 68 -10.55 -4.33 3.84
C ALA A 68 -11.32 -3.95 5.11
N ALA A 69 -11.79 -4.95 5.86
CA ALA A 69 -12.55 -4.70 7.08
C ALA A 69 -11.71 -3.96 8.11
N ARG A 70 -10.47 -4.39 8.31
CA ARG A 70 -9.56 -3.75 9.25
C ARG A 70 -9.26 -2.30 8.85
N LEU A 71 -8.94 -2.08 7.58
CA LEU A 71 -8.58 -0.74 7.09
C LEU A 71 -9.78 0.22 7.18
N ARG A 72 -10.98 -0.25 6.82
CA ARG A 72 -12.18 0.58 6.96
C ARG A 72 -12.44 0.95 8.43
N ALA A 73 -12.25 0.01 9.34
CA ALA A 73 -12.42 0.26 10.78
C ALA A 73 -11.43 1.29 11.29
N GLU A 74 -10.24 1.38 10.67
CA GLU A 74 -9.21 2.36 11.03
C GLU A 74 -9.36 3.68 10.27
N GLY A 75 -10.41 3.84 9.47
CA GLY A 75 -10.66 5.07 8.74
C GLY A 75 -9.85 5.24 7.46
N VAL A 76 -9.22 4.19 6.97
CA VAL A 76 -8.46 4.24 5.73
C VAL A 76 -9.41 4.16 4.53
N GLU A 77 -9.18 4.99 3.53
CA GLU A 77 -9.98 4.96 2.30
C GLU A 77 -9.62 3.73 1.47
N VAL A 78 -10.61 2.87 1.24
CA VAL A 78 -10.43 1.67 0.41
C VAL A 78 -11.61 1.54 -0.54
N GLY A 79 -11.35 0.92 -1.68
CA GLY A 79 -12.40 0.60 -2.65
C GLY A 79 -13.18 -0.65 -2.25
N VAL A 80 -13.93 -1.20 -3.19
CA VAL A 80 -14.63 -2.47 -3.00
C VAL A 80 -13.70 -3.61 -3.36
N VAL A 81 -13.92 -4.77 -2.76
CA VAL A 81 -13.19 -5.98 -3.12
C VAL A 81 -13.74 -6.47 -4.48
N VAL A 82 -12.85 -6.60 -5.45
CA VAL A 82 -13.20 -7.08 -6.80
C VAL A 82 -12.67 -8.49 -6.96
N GLU A 83 -13.50 -9.40 -7.43
CA GLU A 83 -13.09 -10.76 -7.71
C GLU A 83 -12.94 -10.94 -9.22
N LEU A 84 -11.78 -11.42 -9.66
CA LEU A 84 -11.45 -11.60 -11.07
C LEU A 84 -11.47 -13.10 -11.40
N HIS A 85 -12.50 -13.52 -12.12
CA HIS A 85 -12.60 -14.88 -12.69
C HIS A 85 -12.40 -16.02 -11.68
N GLY A 86 -12.70 -15.78 -10.40
CA GLY A 86 -12.47 -16.78 -9.36
C GLY A 86 -11.01 -17.10 -9.08
N GLU A 87 -10.10 -16.28 -9.60
CA GLU A 87 -8.65 -16.48 -9.44
C GLU A 87 -8.00 -15.51 -8.48
N MET A 88 -8.47 -14.26 -8.46
CA MET A 88 -7.89 -13.23 -7.61
C MET A 88 -8.95 -12.35 -7.00
N ARG A 89 -8.66 -11.86 -5.80
CA ARG A 89 -9.42 -10.77 -5.18
C ARG A 89 -8.50 -9.58 -5.04
N LEU A 90 -8.99 -8.43 -5.44
CA LEU A 90 -8.21 -7.19 -5.45
C LEU A 90 -8.89 -6.12 -4.61
N LEU A 91 -8.08 -5.31 -3.95
CA LEU A 91 -8.56 -4.17 -3.16
C LEU A 91 -7.65 -2.99 -3.42
N GLU A 92 -8.22 -1.87 -3.83
CA GLU A 92 -7.48 -0.62 -3.94
C GLU A 92 -7.49 0.10 -2.60
N VAL A 93 -6.34 0.55 -2.16
CA VAL A 93 -6.16 1.36 -0.95
C VAL A 93 -5.58 2.70 -1.38
N VAL A 94 -6.08 3.78 -0.79
CA VAL A 94 -5.61 5.14 -1.10
C VAL A 94 -4.89 5.69 0.12
N ASP A 95 -3.67 6.20 -0.08
CA ASP A 95 -2.92 6.81 1.01
C ASP A 95 -3.37 8.27 1.23
N PRO A 96 -2.88 8.96 2.29
CA PRO A 96 -3.32 10.33 2.56
C PRO A 96 -3.04 11.35 1.45
N ASP A 97 -2.14 11.05 0.53
CA ASP A 97 -1.81 11.93 -0.60
C ASP A 97 -2.50 11.52 -1.89
N GLY A 98 -3.36 10.50 -1.86
CA GLY A 98 -4.06 10.03 -3.03
C GLY A 98 -3.28 8.99 -3.84
N ASN A 99 -2.15 8.53 -3.37
CA ASN A 99 -1.41 7.45 -4.02
C ASN A 99 -2.16 6.13 -3.84
N ARG A 100 -2.14 5.29 -4.87
CA ARG A 100 -2.89 4.04 -4.88
C ARG A 100 -2.00 2.83 -4.69
N ILE A 101 -2.47 1.92 -3.84
CA ILE A 101 -1.84 0.63 -3.59
C ILE A 101 -2.89 -0.45 -3.85
N GLU A 102 -2.50 -1.54 -4.46
CA GLU A 102 -3.40 -2.66 -4.71
C GLU A 102 -3.00 -3.85 -3.84
N LEU A 103 -3.96 -4.35 -3.06
CA LEU A 103 -3.77 -5.58 -2.30
C LEU A 103 -4.44 -6.71 -3.07
N GLY A 104 -3.74 -7.82 -3.23
CA GLY A 104 -4.23 -8.94 -4.01
C GLY A 104 -4.13 -10.26 -3.28
N GLN A 105 -5.17 -11.07 -3.37
CA GLN A 105 -5.22 -12.42 -2.82
C GLN A 105 -5.42 -13.41 -3.95
N ASP A 106 -4.54 -14.39 -4.05
CA ASP A 106 -4.69 -15.47 -5.01
C ASP A 106 -5.67 -16.51 -4.42
N VAL A 107 -6.81 -16.68 -5.07
CA VAL A 107 -7.82 -17.65 -4.66
C VAL A 107 -7.90 -18.84 -5.63
N SER A 108 -7.06 -18.85 -6.67
CA SER A 108 -7.08 -19.91 -7.69
C SER A 108 -6.62 -21.26 -7.15
N LYS A 109 -5.89 -21.27 -6.03
CA LYS A 109 -5.34 -22.49 -5.46
C LYS A 109 -6.32 -23.26 -4.60
N GLY A 110 -7.60 -22.92 -4.66
CA GLY A 110 -8.69 -23.74 -4.15
C GLY A 110 -8.73 -24.00 -2.67
N SER A 111 -8.04 -23.24 -1.92
CA SER A 111 -8.06 -23.44 -0.47
C SER A 111 -9.22 -22.72 0.16
#